data_fe19b845dba7ffe1dac6a4579ac99611
#
_entry.id   fe19b845dba7ffe1dac6a4579ac99611
#
_cell.length_a   1.000
_cell.length_b   1.000
_cell.length_c   1.000
_cell.angle_alpha   90.00
_cell.angle_beta   90.00
_cell.angle_gamma   90.00
#
_symmetry.space_group_name_H-M   'P 1'
#
loop_
_entity.id
_entity.type
_entity.pdbx_description
1 polymer ?
#
loop_
_entity_poly.entity_id
_entity_poly.type
_entity_poly.pdbx_seq_one_letter_code
_entity_poly.pdbx_strand_id
1 'polypeptide(L)'
;MIDTDETPQAVAVRETGEETGLDLIGEPIPIQHYLSSAGNSDEGIFLFCGRVDSTGAAGVHGLPEEHENIRVVVKTLTEVEALLDAGAIESGHTLISLYWLLHKRDHLRGLWLVR
;
A
#
# COMPACT_ATOMS: atom_id res chain seq x y z
N MET A 1 -0.44 -11.62 6.49
CA MET A 1 0.25 -12.46 7.50
C MET A 1 1.62 -12.86 6.98
N ILE A 2 2.62 -12.83 7.86
CA ILE A 2 3.99 -13.20 7.51
C ILE A 2 4.22 -14.65 7.91
N ASP A 3 4.59 -15.49 6.94
CA ASP A 3 5.04 -16.84 7.23
C ASP A 3 6.46 -16.78 7.81
N THR A 4 6.85 -17.82 8.54
CA THR A 4 8.13 -17.85 9.25
C THR A 4 9.35 -17.61 8.37
N ASP A 5 9.27 -18.00 7.09
CA ASP A 5 10.39 -17.89 6.15
C ASP A 5 10.32 -16.67 5.24
N GLU A 6 9.29 -15.83 5.39
CA GLU A 6 9.13 -14.65 4.54
C GLU A 6 9.52 -13.38 5.28
N THR A 7 10.21 -12.48 4.56
CA THR A 7 10.44 -11.13 5.05
C THR A 7 9.19 -10.28 4.85
N PRO A 8 9.01 -9.18 5.59
CA PRO A 8 7.91 -8.26 5.35
C PRO A 8 7.86 -7.76 3.90
N GLN A 9 9.01 -7.50 3.28
CA GLN A 9 9.09 -7.07 1.88
C GLN A 9 8.56 -8.14 0.94
N ALA A 10 8.94 -9.39 1.16
CA ALA A 10 8.49 -10.50 0.32
C ALA A 10 6.97 -10.70 0.42
N VAL A 11 6.42 -10.55 1.61
CA VAL A 11 4.97 -10.61 1.83
C VAL A 11 4.28 -9.49 1.07
N ALA A 12 4.81 -8.26 1.13
CA ALA A 12 4.23 -7.12 0.44
C ALA A 12 4.20 -7.34 -1.08
N VAL A 13 5.27 -7.88 -1.65
CA VAL A 13 5.34 -8.19 -3.08
C VAL A 13 4.29 -9.26 -3.44
N ARG A 14 4.25 -10.34 -2.70
CA ARG A 14 3.31 -11.44 -2.95
C ARG A 14 1.87 -10.99 -2.85
N GLU A 15 1.53 -10.29 -1.77
CA GLU A 15 0.15 -9.86 -1.53
C GLU A 15 -0.31 -8.79 -2.51
N THR A 16 0.59 -7.93 -2.98
CA THR A 16 0.25 -6.97 -4.03
C THR A 16 -0.23 -7.70 -5.28
N GLY A 17 0.49 -8.73 -5.71
CA GLY A 17 0.09 -9.55 -6.86
C GLY A 17 -1.25 -10.24 -6.64
N GLU A 18 -1.46 -10.81 -5.45
CA GLU A 18 -2.70 -11.51 -5.12
C GLU A 18 -3.89 -10.57 -5.04
N GLU A 19 -3.71 -9.39 -4.46
CA GLU A 19 -4.80 -8.47 -4.19
C GLU A 19 -5.12 -7.55 -5.36
N THR A 20 -4.14 -7.22 -6.20
CA THR A 20 -4.33 -6.25 -7.28
C THR A 20 -4.13 -6.83 -8.67
N GLY A 21 -3.48 -7.98 -8.78
CA GLY A 21 -3.08 -8.53 -10.07
C GLY A 21 -1.93 -7.78 -10.73
N LEU A 22 -1.28 -6.88 -9.99
CA LEU A 22 -0.17 -6.06 -10.50
C LEU A 22 1.16 -6.52 -9.93
N ASP A 23 2.20 -6.42 -10.77
CA ASP A 23 3.57 -6.70 -10.33
C ASP A 23 4.26 -5.39 -9.95
N LEU A 24 5.06 -5.44 -8.90
CA LEU A 24 5.86 -4.30 -8.49
C LEU A 24 7.02 -4.09 -9.47
N ILE A 25 7.28 -2.84 -9.78
CA ILE A 25 8.45 -2.42 -10.55
C ILE A 25 9.51 -2.01 -9.54
N GLY A 26 10.57 -2.82 -9.42
CA GLY A 26 11.62 -2.60 -8.42
C GLY A 26 11.18 -3.04 -7.02
N GLU A 27 11.97 -2.66 -6.04
CA GLU A 27 11.74 -3.03 -4.66
C GLU A 27 10.68 -2.18 -3.99
N PRO A 28 9.85 -2.74 -3.10
CA PRO A 28 8.92 -1.93 -2.32
C PRO A 28 9.69 -1.01 -1.38
N ILE A 29 9.20 0.22 -1.21
CA ILE A 29 9.82 1.23 -0.37
C ILE A 29 9.17 1.18 1.01
N PRO A 30 9.93 0.97 2.09
CA PRO A 30 9.36 0.97 3.43
C PRO A 30 8.78 2.34 3.79
N ILE A 31 7.54 2.36 4.26
CA ILE A 31 6.90 3.56 4.76
C ILE A 31 7.16 3.69 6.25
N GLN A 32 6.73 2.68 7.01
CA GLN A 32 6.82 2.70 8.46
C GLN A 32 6.60 1.30 9.02
N HIS A 33 7.28 1.01 10.12
CA HIS A 33 6.98 -0.11 10.99
C HIS A 33 6.48 0.49 12.30
N TYR A 34 5.30 0.07 12.75
CA TYR A 34 4.73 0.61 13.99
C TYR A 34 3.85 -0.42 14.68
N LEU A 35 3.50 -0.15 15.92
CA LEU A 35 2.61 -1.00 16.70
C LEU A 35 1.17 -0.54 16.49
N SER A 36 0.27 -1.50 16.27
CA SER A 36 -1.14 -1.20 16.04
C SER A 36 -1.81 -0.64 17.29
N SER A 37 -1.36 -1.07 18.48
CA SER A 37 -1.90 -0.60 19.75
C SER A 37 -0.79 -0.63 20.80
N ALA A 38 -0.21 0.53 21.08
CA ALA A 38 0.86 0.65 22.07
C ALA A 38 0.31 0.28 23.46
N GLY A 39 1.01 -0.62 24.14
CA GLY A 39 0.65 -1.05 25.49
C GLY A 39 -0.36 -2.18 25.58
N ASN A 40 -1.13 -2.43 24.53
CA ASN A 40 -2.14 -3.52 24.52
C ASN A 40 -1.80 -4.64 23.54
N SER A 41 -0.93 -4.38 22.60
CA SER A 41 -0.55 -5.35 21.58
C SER A 41 0.88 -5.08 21.17
N ASP A 42 1.63 -6.15 20.93
CA ASP A 42 2.98 -6.09 20.37
C ASP A 42 2.96 -6.42 18.87
N GLU A 43 1.77 -6.46 18.26
CA GLU A 43 1.64 -6.70 16.83
C GLU A 43 2.27 -5.57 16.03
N GLY A 44 3.25 -5.93 15.22
CA GLY A 44 3.92 -4.98 14.34
C GLY A 44 3.23 -4.87 13.00
N ILE A 45 3.09 -3.64 12.52
CA ILE A 45 2.55 -3.33 11.20
C ILE A 45 3.68 -2.79 10.33
N PHE A 46 3.84 -3.39 9.15
CA PHE A 46 4.81 -2.94 8.15
C PHE A 46 4.05 -2.38 6.95
N LEU A 47 4.31 -1.12 6.62
CA LEU A 47 3.70 -0.46 5.48
C LEU A 47 4.76 -0.22 4.40
N PHE A 48 4.37 -0.44 3.15
CA PHE A 48 5.26 -0.28 1.99
C PHE A 48 4.56 0.50 0.89
N CYS A 49 5.36 1.20 0.09
CA CYS A 49 4.92 1.85 -1.14
C CYS A 49 5.58 1.12 -2.31
N GLY A 50 4.79 0.71 -3.28
CA GLY A 50 5.29 0.03 -4.46
C GLY A 50 4.98 0.80 -5.73
N ARG A 51 5.87 0.71 -6.70
CA ARG A 51 5.65 1.26 -8.03
C ARG A 51 5.03 0.18 -8.91
N VAL A 52 3.95 0.52 -9.61
CA VAL A 52 3.27 -0.39 -10.52
C VAL A 52 2.87 0.35 -11.79
N ASP A 53 2.56 -0.42 -12.84
CA ASP A 53 1.82 0.11 -14.00
C ASP A 53 0.34 -0.06 -13.69
N SER A 54 -0.36 1.05 -13.52
CA SER A 54 -1.76 1.05 -13.10
C SER A 54 -2.76 0.91 -14.26
N THR A 55 -2.28 0.75 -15.48
CA THR A 55 -3.15 0.59 -16.64
C THR A 55 -4.06 -0.62 -16.44
N GLY A 56 -5.37 -0.39 -16.45
CA GLY A 56 -6.35 -1.45 -16.27
C GLY A 56 -6.44 -2.02 -14.85
N ALA A 57 -5.88 -1.32 -13.86
CA ALA A 57 -5.78 -1.84 -12.50
C ALA A 57 -7.10 -1.85 -11.73
N ALA A 58 -8.03 -0.95 -12.06
CA ALA A 58 -9.29 -0.84 -11.31
C ALA A 58 -10.14 -2.10 -11.45
N GLY A 59 -10.79 -2.50 -10.38
CA GLY A 59 -11.67 -3.65 -10.37
C GLY A 59 -11.62 -4.43 -9.07
N VAL A 60 -12.29 -5.59 -9.08
CA VAL A 60 -12.33 -6.49 -7.92
C VAL A 60 -11.30 -7.59 -8.10
N HIS A 61 -10.46 -7.75 -7.09
CA HIS A 61 -9.37 -8.72 -7.05
C HIS A 61 -9.37 -9.47 -5.73
N GLY A 62 -8.38 -10.31 -5.55
CA GLY A 62 -8.21 -11.14 -4.38
C GLY A 62 -8.31 -12.62 -4.75
N LEU A 63 -8.05 -13.49 -3.78
CA LEU A 63 -8.10 -14.93 -4.00
C LEU A 63 -9.45 -15.48 -3.56
N PRO A 64 -10.25 -16.03 -4.49
CA PRO A 64 -11.58 -16.57 -4.15
C PRO A 64 -11.51 -17.63 -3.05
N GLU A 65 -10.49 -18.47 -3.03
CA GLU A 65 -10.32 -19.52 -2.03
C GLU A 65 -10.04 -18.98 -0.63
N GLU A 66 -9.64 -17.70 -0.53
CA GLU A 66 -9.43 -17.04 0.76
C GLU A 66 -10.59 -16.10 1.11
N HIS A 67 -11.66 -16.15 0.34
CA HIS A 67 -12.84 -15.28 0.51
C HIS A 67 -12.50 -13.79 0.41
N GLU A 68 -11.42 -13.47 -0.30
CA GLU A 68 -11.04 -12.09 -0.52
C GLU A 68 -11.91 -11.47 -1.60
N ASN A 69 -12.33 -10.23 -1.35
CA ASN A 69 -13.11 -9.45 -2.30
C ASN A 69 -12.62 -8.01 -2.23
N ILE A 70 -11.49 -7.75 -2.90
CA ILE A 70 -10.78 -6.49 -2.81
C ILE A 70 -11.05 -5.67 -4.06
N ARG A 71 -11.52 -4.45 -3.85
CA ARG A 71 -11.72 -3.50 -4.94
C ARG A 71 -10.50 -2.60 -5.08
N VAL A 72 -9.81 -2.72 -6.20
CA VAL A 72 -8.70 -1.86 -6.54
C VAL A 72 -9.24 -0.58 -7.16
N VAL A 73 -8.79 0.56 -6.68
CA VAL A 73 -9.16 1.86 -7.21
C VAL A 73 -7.91 2.63 -7.63
N VAL A 74 -8.04 3.44 -8.68
CA VAL A 74 -6.98 4.30 -9.17
C VAL A 74 -7.39 5.73 -8.92
N LYS A 75 -6.55 6.49 -8.22
CA LYS A 75 -6.81 7.87 -7.85
C LYS A 75 -5.61 8.75 -8.16
N THR A 76 -5.86 9.98 -8.57
CA THR A 76 -4.80 10.99 -8.66
C THR A 76 -4.44 11.47 -7.26
N LEU A 77 -3.28 12.10 -7.10
CA LEU A 77 -2.89 12.68 -5.82
C LEU A 77 -3.84 13.81 -5.40
N THR A 78 -4.37 14.56 -6.36
CA THR A 78 -5.38 15.58 -6.08
C THR A 78 -6.64 14.96 -5.48
N GLU A 79 -7.09 13.84 -6.03
CA GLU A 79 -8.23 13.11 -5.48
C GLU A 79 -7.94 12.56 -4.08
N VAL A 80 -6.73 12.07 -3.85
CA VAL A 80 -6.30 11.59 -2.53
C VAL A 80 -6.34 12.73 -1.51
N GLU A 81 -5.80 13.89 -1.87
CA GLU A 81 -5.83 15.07 -0.98
C GLU A 81 -7.26 15.46 -0.63
N ALA A 82 -8.16 15.43 -1.60
CA ALA A 82 -9.57 15.76 -1.36
C ALA A 82 -10.23 14.77 -0.39
N LEU A 83 -9.93 13.47 -0.55
CA LEU A 83 -10.46 12.44 0.35
C LEU A 83 -9.95 12.62 1.77
N LEU A 84 -8.67 12.95 1.94
CA LEU A 84 -8.08 13.19 3.25
C LEU A 84 -8.69 14.43 3.91
N ASP A 85 -8.84 15.52 3.16
CA ASP A 85 -9.41 16.76 3.66
C ASP A 85 -10.87 16.60 4.08
N ALA A 86 -11.61 15.74 3.37
CA ALA A 86 -13.00 15.45 3.68
C ALA A 86 -13.18 14.48 4.86
N GLY A 87 -12.10 13.91 5.37
CA GLY A 87 -12.19 12.91 6.44
C GLY A 87 -12.81 11.60 5.95
N ALA A 88 -12.73 11.31 4.66
CA ALA A 88 -13.36 10.13 4.07
C ALA A 88 -12.58 8.83 4.28
N ILE A 89 -11.32 8.93 4.69
CA ILE A 89 -10.47 7.76 4.93
C ILE A 89 -10.51 7.44 6.43
N GLU A 90 -11.00 6.26 6.77
CA GLU A 90 -11.17 5.85 8.16
C GLU A 90 -10.09 4.89 8.65
N SER A 91 -9.46 4.13 7.75
CA SER A 91 -8.41 3.19 8.13
C SER A 91 -7.13 3.92 8.52
N GLY A 92 -6.61 3.63 9.72
CA GLY A 92 -5.36 4.21 10.21
C GLY A 92 -4.17 3.87 9.32
N HIS A 93 -4.09 2.63 8.86
CA HIS A 93 -3.01 2.19 7.96
C HIS A 93 -3.03 3.00 6.66
N THR A 94 -4.20 3.20 6.11
CA THR A 94 -4.39 3.96 4.87
C THR A 94 -4.02 5.43 5.08
N LEU A 95 -4.46 6.02 6.19
CA LEU A 95 -4.12 7.41 6.52
C LEU A 95 -2.61 7.62 6.60
N ILE A 96 -1.91 6.77 7.33
CA ILE A 96 -0.46 6.86 7.46
C ILE A 96 0.20 6.76 6.08
N SER A 97 -0.22 5.80 5.29
CA SER A 97 0.35 5.55 3.96
C SER A 97 0.13 6.73 3.01
N LEU A 98 -1.09 7.30 3.01
CA LEU A 98 -1.42 8.39 2.12
C LEU A 98 -0.74 9.70 2.52
N TYR A 99 -0.66 10.00 3.81
CA TYR A 99 0.09 11.18 4.26
C TYR A 99 1.58 11.04 3.95
N TRP A 100 2.13 9.84 4.13
CA TRP A 100 3.52 9.57 3.74
C TRP A 100 3.70 9.79 2.24
N LEU A 101 2.79 9.29 1.42
CA LEU A 101 2.85 9.43 -0.03
C LEU A 101 2.88 10.89 -0.45
N LEU A 102 2.00 11.71 0.11
CA LEU A 102 1.97 13.14 -0.18
C LEU A 102 3.25 13.84 0.27
N HIS A 103 3.74 13.49 1.44
CA HIS A 103 4.99 14.06 1.97
C HIS A 103 6.20 13.70 1.09
N LYS A 104 6.22 12.50 0.53
CA LYS A 104 7.33 11.98 -0.27
C LYS A 104 7.13 12.12 -1.77
N ARG A 105 6.06 12.74 -2.23
CA ARG A 105 5.71 12.73 -3.66
C ARG A 105 6.83 13.25 -4.57
N ASP A 106 7.50 14.31 -4.20
CA ASP A 106 8.57 14.87 -5.04
C ASP A 106 9.78 13.94 -5.07
N HIS A 107 10.12 13.34 -3.95
CA HIS A 107 11.18 12.36 -3.87
C HIS A 107 10.87 11.14 -4.77
N LEU A 108 9.64 10.63 -4.70
CA LEU A 108 9.21 9.48 -5.50
C LEU A 108 9.20 9.82 -6.98
N ARG A 109 8.73 11.00 -7.35
CA ARG A 109 8.76 11.45 -8.75
C ARG A 109 10.18 11.50 -9.28
N GLY A 110 11.10 12.05 -8.51
CA GLY A 110 12.52 12.07 -8.88
C GLY A 110 13.10 10.68 -9.03
N LEU A 111 12.74 9.78 -8.12
CA LEU A 111 13.24 8.40 -8.12
C LEU A 111 12.67 7.58 -9.29
N TRP A 112 11.38 7.70 -9.56
CA TRP A 112 10.67 6.84 -10.51
C TRP A 112 10.61 7.39 -11.93
N LEU A 113 10.73 8.69 -12.11
CA LEU A 113 10.65 9.33 -13.43
C LEU A 113 12.00 9.66 -14.04
N VAL A 114 13.09 9.37 -13.34
CA VAL A 114 14.44 9.54 -13.86
C VAL A 114 14.69 8.53 -14.97
N ARG A 115 15.35 8.98 -16.02
CA ARG A 115 15.64 8.17 -17.19
C ARG A 115 17.13 7.96 -17.38
#